data_dcaa339205d2da69f896c6a37fa5eda6
#
_entry.id   dcaa339205d2da69f896c6a37fa5eda6
#
_cell.length_a   1.000
_cell.length_b   1.000
_cell.length_c   1.000
_cell.angle_alpha   90.00
_cell.angle_beta   90.00
_cell.angle_gamma   90.00
#
_symmetry.space_group_name_H-M   'P 1'
#
loop_
_entity.id
_entity.type
_entity.pdbx_description
1 polymer ?
#
loop_
_entity_poly.entity_id
_entity_poly.type
_entity_poly.pdbx_seq_one_letter_code
_entity_poly.pdbx_strand_id
1 'polypeptide(L)'
;MKRMIRIGMCVALAGICLPAVPGAARARSSEGGSPTEELRSLMAAGLAAARAGDQAKLEEIAHGLMIPNYEAWFKAAFGEWNGTKLASAYKADFERQDKWLPTLFESLSKQQGEVFVEDVREPRYSGTGNWCGRVLLRAAKGEVQFYRVTLQQVMHTGLNRLDDAGYFTLVEGAYRRLDCKALGLGPDSFSPPLPHPGPIRVGGNVQAARIIKKVAPVYPKEAQKERISGTVRLHVIIDTEGGIKQLEVISGHPLLQQAALDAVRQWTYQPTLLNGNPVEVDTTIDVIFTLNNPPAPNP
;
A
#
# COMPACT_ATOMS: atom_id res chain seq x y z
N MET A 1 -50.88 -33.13 -10.74
CA MET A 1 -50.48 -31.94 -10.00
C MET A 1 -49.21 -31.34 -10.65
N LYS A 2 -49.38 -30.28 -11.42
CA LYS A 2 -48.29 -29.62 -12.18
C LYS A 2 -47.69 -28.50 -11.30
N ARG A 3 -46.42 -28.60 -10.95
CA ARG A 3 -45.68 -27.47 -10.32
C ARG A 3 -45.15 -26.54 -11.44
N MET A 4 -45.67 -25.33 -11.46
CA MET A 4 -45.20 -24.24 -12.31
C MET A 4 -43.87 -23.68 -11.77
N ILE A 5 -42.83 -23.72 -12.59
CA ILE A 5 -41.55 -23.02 -12.37
C ILE A 5 -41.72 -21.59 -12.88
N ARG A 6 -41.63 -20.61 -12.00
CA ARG A 6 -41.53 -19.19 -12.38
C ARG A 6 -40.08 -18.86 -12.73
N ILE A 7 -39.87 -18.58 -13.98
CA ILE A 7 -38.61 -18.00 -14.50
C ILE A 7 -38.68 -16.48 -14.26
N GLY A 8 -37.88 -15.99 -13.34
CA GLY A 8 -37.65 -14.57 -13.13
C GLY A 8 -36.62 -14.04 -14.14
N MET A 9 -37.07 -13.14 -15.01
CA MET A 9 -36.26 -12.43 -15.99
C MET A 9 -35.47 -11.33 -15.28
N CYS A 10 -34.15 -11.49 -15.11
CA CYS A 10 -33.26 -10.43 -14.67
C CYS A 10 -32.89 -9.55 -15.86
N VAL A 11 -33.33 -8.29 -15.81
CA VAL A 11 -32.91 -7.23 -16.73
C VAL A 11 -31.48 -6.82 -16.34
N ALA A 12 -30.53 -7.03 -17.24
CA ALA A 12 -29.16 -6.58 -17.09
C ALA A 12 -29.07 -5.07 -17.36
N LEU A 13 -28.92 -4.27 -16.32
CA LEU A 13 -28.42 -2.90 -16.41
C LEU A 13 -26.88 -2.96 -16.36
N ALA A 14 -26.25 -2.46 -17.41
CA ALA A 14 -24.81 -2.34 -17.52
C ALA A 14 -24.29 -1.34 -16.45
N GLY A 15 -23.89 -1.86 -15.29
CA GLY A 15 -23.15 -1.13 -14.25
C GLY A 15 -21.67 -1.35 -14.48
N ILE A 16 -20.94 -0.26 -14.62
CA ILE A 16 -19.48 -0.21 -14.71
C ILE A 16 -18.94 -0.85 -13.42
N CYS A 17 -18.41 -2.07 -13.53
CA CYS A 17 -17.70 -2.75 -12.46
C CYS A 17 -16.34 -2.08 -12.29
N LEU A 18 -16.20 -1.18 -11.31
CA LEU A 18 -14.89 -0.81 -10.78
C LEU A 18 -14.27 -2.08 -10.16
N PRO A 19 -12.99 -2.38 -10.43
CA PRO A 19 -12.36 -3.54 -9.81
C PRO A 19 -12.37 -3.34 -8.30
N ALA A 20 -13.01 -4.24 -7.59
CA ALA A 20 -12.96 -4.31 -6.13
C ALA A 20 -11.50 -4.48 -5.71
N VAL A 21 -11.03 -3.63 -4.80
CA VAL A 21 -9.72 -3.74 -4.16
C VAL A 21 -9.64 -5.15 -3.54
N PRO A 22 -8.70 -6.01 -3.97
CA PRO A 22 -8.55 -7.33 -3.34
C PRO A 22 -7.96 -7.11 -1.95
N GLY A 23 -8.79 -7.21 -0.93
CA GLY A 23 -8.39 -7.02 0.47
C GLY A 23 -9.51 -6.57 1.40
N ALA A 24 -10.61 -6.05 0.90
CA ALA A 24 -11.78 -5.72 1.71
C ALA A 24 -12.79 -6.89 1.73
N ALA A 25 -12.35 -8.10 1.92
CA ALA A 25 -13.22 -9.18 2.34
C ALA A 25 -13.53 -8.97 3.81
N ARG A 26 -14.69 -8.37 4.10
CA ARG A 26 -15.34 -8.46 5.41
C ARG A 26 -15.26 -9.93 5.83
N ALA A 27 -14.51 -10.21 6.89
CA ALA A 27 -14.46 -11.55 7.48
C ALA A 27 -15.89 -12.05 7.60
N ARG A 28 -16.26 -13.04 6.79
CA ARG A 28 -17.44 -13.85 7.09
C ARG A 28 -17.06 -14.57 8.37
N SER A 29 -17.64 -14.14 9.47
CA SER A 29 -17.66 -14.90 10.72
C SER A 29 -18.19 -16.30 10.40
N SER A 30 -17.29 -17.24 10.21
CA SER A 30 -17.57 -18.64 10.47
C SER A 30 -17.84 -18.73 11.98
N GLU A 31 -18.90 -19.40 12.35
CA GLU A 31 -19.40 -19.56 13.70
C GLU A 31 -18.32 -19.50 14.79
N GLY A 32 -18.28 -18.38 15.57
CA GLY A 32 -17.90 -18.43 16.98
C GLY A 32 -16.62 -17.75 17.45
N GLY A 33 -15.62 -17.40 16.64
CA GLY A 33 -14.35 -16.87 17.13
C GLY A 33 -14.05 -15.42 16.73
N SER A 34 -13.45 -14.61 17.61
CA SER A 34 -12.86 -13.33 17.19
C SER A 34 -11.60 -13.58 16.33
N PRO A 35 -11.21 -12.65 15.43
CA PRO A 35 -10.00 -12.81 14.62
C PRO A 35 -8.73 -13.07 15.46
N THR A 36 -8.65 -12.49 16.65
CA THR A 36 -7.54 -12.73 17.59
C THR A 36 -7.55 -14.16 18.13
N GLU A 37 -8.72 -14.77 18.34
CA GLU A 37 -8.84 -16.14 18.82
C GLU A 37 -8.50 -17.15 17.72
N GLU A 38 -8.92 -16.91 16.49
CA GLU A 38 -8.56 -17.75 15.34
C GLU A 38 -7.03 -17.77 15.13
N LEU A 39 -6.38 -16.61 15.16
CA LEU A 39 -4.92 -16.52 15.04
C LEU A 39 -4.21 -17.17 16.24
N ARG A 40 -4.75 -17.02 17.46
CA ARG A 40 -4.22 -17.71 18.64
C ARG A 40 -4.28 -19.23 18.48
N SER A 41 -5.39 -19.76 18.01
CA SER A 41 -5.58 -21.19 17.76
C SER A 41 -4.62 -21.71 16.69
N LEU A 42 -4.41 -20.95 15.60
CA LEU A 42 -3.44 -21.30 14.55
C LEU A 42 -2.01 -21.37 15.12
N MET A 43 -1.61 -20.39 15.90
CA MET A 43 -0.28 -20.37 16.54
C MET A 43 -0.12 -21.51 17.55
N ALA A 44 -1.14 -21.79 18.35
CA ALA A 44 -1.13 -22.91 19.29
C ALA A 44 -0.99 -24.26 18.56
N ALA A 45 -1.67 -24.44 17.41
CA ALA A 45 -1.54 -25.64 16.57
C ALA A 45 -0.11 -25.82 16.05
N GLY A 46 0.54 -24.73 15.59
CA GLY A 46 1.95 -24.77 15.16
C GLY A 46 2.90 -25.14 16.30
N LEU A 47 2.70 -24.60 17.51
CA LEU A 47 3.50 -24.95 18.69
C LEU A 47 3.27 -26.41 19.11
N ALA A 48 2.04 -26.92 19.00
CA ALA A 48 1.74 -28.31 19.30
C ALA A 48 2.40 -29.27 18.31
N ALA A 49 2.34 -28.96 17.01
CA ALA A 49 3.01 -29.73 15.97
C ALA A 49 4.54 -29.77 16.20
N ALA A 50 5.15 -28.64 16.55
CA ALA A 50 6.58 -28.57 16.87
C ALA A 50 6.94 -29.41 18.10
N ARG A 51 6.12 -29.38 19.16
CA ARG A 51 6.32 -30.23 20.36
C ARG A 51 6.16 -31.72 20.09
N ALA A 52 5.25 -32.07 19.17
CA ALA A 52 5.03 -33.44 18.77
C ALA A 52 6.06 -33.99 17.77
N GLY A 53 6.89 -33.12 17.20
CA GLY A 53 7.83 -33.47 16.11
C GLY A 53 7.10 -33.77 14.78
N ASP A 54 5.86 -33.27 14.63
CA ASP A 54 5.07 -33.43 13.40
C ASP A 54 5.53 -32.41 12.35
N GLN A 55 6.60 -32.77 11.67
CA GLN A 55 7.26 -31.92 10.69
C GLN A 55 6.34 -31.57 9.51
N ALA A 56 5.52 -32.52 9.04
CA ALA A 56 4.63 -32.30 7.91
C ALA A 56 3.55 -31.24 8.25
N LYS A 57 2.96 -31.32 9.44
CA LYS A 57 1.98 -30.35 9.91
C LYS A 57 2.61 -28.99 10.16
N LEU A 58 3.84 -28.96 10.66
CA LEU A 58 4.58 -27.74 10.91
C LEU A 58 4.91 -26.99 9.60
N GLU A 59 5.35 -27.72 8.59
CA GLU A 59 5.61 -27.16 7.26
C GLU A 59 4.33 -26.65 6.59
N GLU A 60 3.20 -27.38 6.69
CA GLU A 60 1.90 -26.95 6.19
C GLU A 60 1.49 -25.61 6.81
N ILE A 61 1.59 -25.49 8.14
CA ILE A 61 1.25 -24.25 8.86
C ILE A 61 2.21 -23.12 8.46
N ALA A 62 3.51 -23.37 8.42
CA ALA A 62 4.54 -22.39 8.06
C ALA A 62 4.32 -21.88 6.64
N HIS A 63 4.08 -22.77 5.68
CA HIS A 63 3.79 -22.41 4.30
C HIS A 63 2.50 -21.60 4.19
N GLY A 64 1.48 -21.98 4.98
CA GLY A 64 0.22 -21.23 5.09
C GLY A 64 0.37 -19.79 5.60
N LEU A 65 1.44 -19.46 6.31
CA LEU A 65 1.71 -18.11 6.82
C LEU A 65 2.40 -17.18 5.82
N MET A 66 2.80 -17.70 4.66
CA MET A 66 3.45 -16.90 3.62
C MET A 66 2.40 -16.19 2.76
N ILE A 67 2.69 -14.96 2.31
CA ILE A 67 1.76 -14.19 1.47
C ILE A 67 1.83 -14.70 0.03
N PRO A 68 0.76 -15.30 -0.51
CA PRO A 68 0.68 -15.60 -1.94
C PRO A 68 0.50 -14.29 -2.71
N ASN A 69 0.95 -14.24 -3.96
CA ASN A 69 0.80 -13.04 -4.81
C ASN A 69 1.23 -11.74 -4.11
N TYR A 70 2.31 -11.82 -3.32
CA TYR A 70 2.76 -10.72 -2.46
C TYR A 70 2.97 -9.40 -3.21
N GLU A 71 3.38 -9.42 -4.47
CA GLU A 71 3.58 -8.20 -5.27
C GLU A 71 2.26 -7.41 -5.41
N ALA A 72 1.19 -8.08 -5.81
CA ALA A 72 -0.12 -7.47 -5.95
C ALA A 72 -0.68 -7.02 -4.59
N TRP A 73 -0.51 -7.85 -3.56
CA TRP A 73 -1.00 -7.53 -2.23
C TRP A 73 -0.30 -6.31 -1.62
N PHE A 74 1.04 -6.26 -1.67
CA PHE A 74 1.78 -5.10 -1.13
C PHE A 74 1.42 -3.81 -1.85
N LYS A 75 1.23 -3.83 -3.18
CA LYS A 75 0.80 -2.65 -3.94
C LYS A 75 -0.61 -2.21 -3.54
N ALA A 76 -1.53 -3.13 -3.38
CA ALA A 76 -2.89 -2.82 -2.92
C ALA A 76 -2.91 -2.28 -1.50
N ALA A 77 -2.16 -2.89 -0.58
CA ALA A 77 -2.14 -2.54 0.83
C ALA A 77 -1.36 -1.25 1.14
N PHE A 78 -0.30 -0.93 0.39
CA PHE A 78 0.63 0.17 0.71
C PHE A 78 0.80 1.19 -0.43
N GLY A 79 0.08 1.04 -1.53
CA GLY A 79 0.20 1.85 -2.74
C GLY A 79 1.36 1.44 -3.64
N GLU A 80 1.37 1.93 -4.88
CA GLU A 80 2.30 1.46 -5.91
C GLU A 80 3.76 1.59 -5.50
N TRP A 81 4.15 2.75 -4.97
CA TRP A 81 5.54 3.03 -4.59
C TRP A 81 6.03 2.22 -3.39
N ASN A 82 5.35 2.37 -2.25
CA ASN A 82 5.71 1.65 -1.03
C ASN A 82 5.52 0.14 -1.20
N GLY A 83 4.44 -0.26 -1.86
CA GLY A 83 4.12 -1.65 -2.13
C GLY A 83 5.17 -2.34 -2.99
N THR A 84 5.67 -1.71 -4.05
CA THR A 84 6.74 -2.27 -4.88
C THR A 84 8.04 -2.46 -4.08
N LYS A 85 8.41 -1.48 -3.25
CA LYS A 85 9.59 -1.58 -2.38
C LYS A 85 9.45 -2.72 -1.37
N LEU A 86 8.29 -2.81 -0.71
CA LEU A 86 8.02 -3.86 0.27
C LEU A 86 7.95 -5.25 -0.37
N ALA A 87 7.34 -5.36 -1.55
CA ALA A 87 7.29 -6.61 -2.31
C ALA A 87 8.68 -7.10 -2.70
N SER A 88 9.58 -6.20 -3.14
CA SER A 88 10.96 -6.55 -3.45
C SER A 88 11.73 -7.05 -2.23
N ALA A 89 11.55 -6.40 -1.08
CA ALA A 89 12.15 -6.84 0.18
C ALA A 89 11.58 -8.19 0.65
N TYR A 90 10.26 -8.36 0.55
CA TYR A 90 9.58 -9.61 0.88
C TYR A 90 10.03 -10.78 -0.02
N LYS A 91 10.22 -10.54 -1.30
CA LYS A 91 10.76 -11.54 -2.25
C LYS A 91 12.12 -12.07 -1.80
N ALA A 92 13.01 -11.19 -1.38
CA ALA A 92 14.33 -11.58 -0.89
C ALA A 92 14.27 -12.44 0.38
N ASP A 93 13.20 -12.30 1.18
CA ASP A 93 12.97 -13.06 2.41
C ASP A 93 12.11 -14.33 2.17
N PHE A 94 11.32 -14.37 1.13
CA PHE A 94 10.33 -15.43 0.86
C PHE A 94 10.94 -16.83 0.86
N GLU A 95 12.06 -17.02 0.14
CA GLU A 95 12.76 -18.30 0.08
C GLU A 95 13.39 -18.71 1.42
N ARG A 96 13.71 -17.73 2.27
CA ARG A 96 14.24 -17.97 3.61
C ARG A 96 13.15 -18.33 4.59
N GLN A 97 11.98 -17.71 4.46
CA GLN A 97 10.83 -17.94 5.34
C GLN A 97 10.39 -19.40 5.33
N ASP A 98 10.36 -20.04 4.18
CA ASP A 98 9.99 -21.44 4.03
C ASP A 98 10.80 -22.37 4.94
N LYS A 99 12.11 -22.09 5.07
CA LYS A 99 13.00 -22.86 5.93
C LYS A 99 13.03 -22.39 7.38
N TRP A 100 12.82 -21.11 7.60
CA TRP A 100 12.98 -20.49 8.90
C TRP A 100 11.72 -20.53 9.76
N LEU A 101 10.52 -20.46 9.17
CA LEU A 101 9.26 -20.50 9.93
C LEU A 101 9.08 -21.79 10.75
N PRO A 102 9.39 -22.99 10.24
CA PRO A 102 9.41 -24.20 11.07
C PRO A 102 10.34 -24.08 12.28
N THR A 103 11.57 -23.59 12.07
CA THR A 103 12.54 -23.37 13.17
C THR A 103 12.09 -22.34 14.20
N LEU A 104 11.32 -21.32 13.78
CA LEU A 104 10.71 -20.39 14.72
C LEU A 104 9.76 -21.12 15.68
N PHE A 105 8.84 -21.94 15.16
CA PHE A 105 7.92 -22.73 15.97
C PHE A 105 8.66 -23.71 16.88
N GLU A 106 9.68 -24.38 16.39
CA GLU A 106 10.53 -25.26 17.18
C GLU A 106 11.22 -24.52 18.33
N SER A 107 11.75 -23.32 18.06
CA SER A 107 12.36 -22.48 19.08
C SER A 107 11.36 -22.03 20.15
N LEU A 108 10.20 -21.53 19.71
CA LEU A 108 9.14 -21.08 20.59
C LEU A 108 8.52 -22.22 21.40
N SER A 109 8.43 -23.44 20.81
CA SER A 109 7.84 -24.62 21.46
C SER A 109 8.63 -25.12 22.67
N LYS A 110 9.95 -24.82 22.73
CA LYS A 110 10.82 -25.15 23.87
C LYS A 110 10.57 -24.24 25.08
N GLN A 111 9.81 -23.17 24.87
CA GLN A 111 9.50 -22.23 25.92
C GLN A 111 8.14 -22.58 26.55
N GLN A 112 8.04 -22.34 27.87
CA GLN A 112 6.76 -22.43 28.57
C GLN A 112 6.11 -21.05 28.55
N GLY A 113 5.00 -20.89 27.85
CA GLY A 113 4.31 -19.63 27.72
C GLY A 113 2.97 -19.75 27.04
N GLU A 114 2.16 -18.72 27.19
CA GLU A 114 0.88 -18.58 26.52
C GLU A 114 0.99 -17.68 25.29
N VAL A 115 0.20 -17.99 24.27
CA VAL A 115 0.12 -17.21 23.04
C VAL A 115 -0.82 -16.02 23.27
N PHE A 116 -0.27 -14.82 23.15
CA PHE A 116 -1.03 -13.58 23.17
C PHE A 116 -1.12 -13.00 21.75
N VAL A 117 -2.34 -12.59 21.38
CA VAL A 117 -2.62 -11.94 20.11
C VAL A 117 -3.26 -10.58 20.40
N GLU A 118 -2.65 -9.53 19.88
CA GLU A 118 -3.11 -8.14 20.06
C GLU A 118 -3.44 -7.53 18.68
N ASP A 119 -4.59 -6.85 18.56
CA ASP A 119 -4.85 -5.97 17.40
C ASP A 119 -3.97 -4.71 17.56
N VAL A 120 -3.17 -4.42 16.56
CA VAL A 120 -2.23 -3.29 16.58
C VAL A 120 -2.93 -1.93 16.68
N ARG A 121 -4.22 -1.87 16.36
CA ARG A 121 -5.05 -0.64 16.46
C ARG A 121 -5.61 -0.38 17.85
N GLU A 122 -5.57 -1.37 18.73
CA GLU A 122 -6.10 -1.18 20.10
C GLU A 122 -5.26 -0.20 20.91
N PRO A 123 -5.91 0.67 21.74
CA PRO A 123 -5.21 1.64 22.58
C PRO A 123 -4.23 1.03 23.59
N ARG A 124 -4.46 -0.22 24.00
CA ARG A 124 -3.58 -0.96 24.91
C ARG A 124 -2.21 -1.27 24.30
N TYR A 125 -2.11 -1.18 22.99
CA TYR A 125 -0.91 -1.43 22.23
C TYR A 125 0.05 -0.23 22.27
N SER A 126 0.47 0.19 23.46
CA SER A 126 1.29 1.40 23.66
C SER A 126 2.74 1.14 24.05
N GLY A 127 3.18 -0.12 24.18
CA GLY A 127 4.53 -0.46 24.63
C GLY A 127 5.62 -0.02 23.63
N THR A 128 6.80 0.31 24.16
CA THR A 128 7.96 0.80 23.38
C THR A 128 8.49 -0.19 22.36
N GLY A 129 8.20 -1.51 22.51
CA GLY A 129 8.59 -2.57 21.57
C GLY A 129 7.72 -2.67 20.30
N ASN A 130 6.68 -1.87 20.17
CA ASN A 130 5.63 -2.04 19.15
C ASN A 130 5.79 -1.15 17.91
N TRP A 131 7.02 -0.73 17.61
CA TRP A 131 7.29 0.18 16.49
C TRP A 131 6.85 -0.40 15.15
N CYS A 132 7.04 -1.69 14.91
CA CYS A 132 6.73 -2.36 13.64
C CYS A 132 5.25 -2.25 13.28
N GLY A 133 4.34 -2.60 14.19
CA GLY A 133 2.90 -2.47 13.96
C GLY A 133 2.48 -1.03 13.67
N ARG A 134 3.05 -0.05 14.39
CA ARG A 134 2.78 1.37 14.12
C ARG A 134 3.27 1.82 12.75
N VAL A 135 4.42 1.30 12.31
CA VAL A 135 4.98 1.57 10.99
C VAL A 135 4.07 0.99 9.90
N LEU A 136 3.64 -0.27 10.05
CA LEU A 136 2.72 -0.94 9.11
C LEU A 136 1.38 -0.21 9.02
N LEU A 137 0.75 0.14 10.16
CA LEU A 137 -0.52 0.90 10.17
C LEU A 137 -0.39 2.28 9.51
N ARG A 138 0.72 2.96 9.74
CA ARG A 138 0.95 4.30 9.17
C ARG A 138 1.12 4.26 7.66
N ALA A 139 1.73 3.18 7.15
CA ALA A 139 2.00 3.00 5.73
C ALA A 139 0.82 2.43 4.96
N ALA A 140 -0.07 1.70 5.62
CA ALA A 140 -1.19 1.01 4.98
C ALA A 140 -2.19 1.99 4.38
N LYS A 141 -2.66 1.68 3.19
CA LYS A 141 -3.77 2.33 2.51
C LYS A 141 -5.02 1.47 2.70
N GLY A 142 -6.08 2.05 3.25
CA GLY A 142 -7.34 1.33 3.49
C GLY A 142 -7.41 0.56 4.81
N GLU A 143 -8.39 -0.34 4.92
CA GLU A 143 -8.69 -1.07 6.16
C GLU A 143 -7.87 -2.35 6.29
N VAL A 144 -6.54 -2.26 6.33
CA VAL A 144 -5.70 -3.41 6.61
C VAL A 144 -5.58 -3.59 8.12
N GLN A 145 -5.85 -4.82 8.58
CA GLN A 145 -5.70 -5.19 10.00
C GLN A 145 -4.37 -5.87 10.23
N PHE A 146 -3.67 -5.46 11.28
CA PHE A 146 -2.44 -6.09 11.72
C PHE A 146 -2.58 -6.59 13.15
N TYR A 147 -2.05 -7.78 13.40
CA TYR A 147 -2.03 -8.43 14.70
C TYR A 147 -0.59 -8.69 15.11
N ARG A 148 -0.28 -8.49 16.37
CA ARG A 148 1.00 -8.91 16.95
C ARG A 148 0.79 -10.18 17.73
N VAL A 149 1.70 -11.13 17.56
CA VAL A 149 1.72 -12.38 18.33
C VAL A 149 2.98 -12.41 19.18
N THR A 150 2.78 -12.66 20.47
CA THR A 150 3.87 -12.82 21.45
C THR A 150 3.64 -14.08 22.30
N LEU A 151 4.72 -14.71 22.72
CA LEU A 151 4.71 -15.70 23.81
C LEU A 151 5.05 -15.01 25.11
N GLN A 152 4.16 -15.11 26.10
CA GLN A 152 4.40 -14.57 27.45
C GLN A 152 4.72 -15.69 28.40
N GLN A 153 5.81 -15.52 29.15
CA GLN A 153 6.19 -16.40 30.27
C GLN A 153 6.09 -15.64 31.57
N VAL A 154 5.41 -16.23 32.56
CA VAL A 154 5.46 -15.73 33.92
C VAL A 154 6.76 -16.22 34.57
N MET A 155 7.69 -15.34 34.81
CA MET A 155 8.94 -15.67 35.54
C MET A 155 8.69 -15.64 37.04
N HIS A 156 9.47 -16.41 37.79
CA HIS A 156 9.40 -16.43 39.27
C HIS A 156 9.61 -15.05 39.91
N THR A 157 10.17 -14.10 39.18
CA THR A 157 10.36 -12.71 39.59
C THR A 157 9.14 -11.83 39.36
N GLY A 158 8.03 -12.38 38.80
CA GLY A 158 6.85 -11.62 38.44
C GLY A 158 6.98 -10.81 37.12
N LEU A 159 8.15 -10.83 36.48
CA LEU A 159 8.36 -10.17 35.19
C LEU A 159 7.96 -11.11 34.07
N ASN A 160 7.13 -10.62 33.15
CA ASN A 160 6.76 -11.36 31.96
C ASN A 160 7.87 -11.24 30.90
N ARG A 161 8.43 -12.37 30.48
CA ARG A 161 9.26 -12.40 29.28
C ARG A 161 8.35 -12.47 28.05
N LEU A 162 8.63 -11.62 27.06
CA LEU A 162 7.93 -11.59 25.79
C LEU A 162 8.87 -12.07 24.70
N ASP A 163 8.53 -13.19 24.08
CA ASP A 163 9.18 -13.62 22.82
C ASP A 163 8.24 -13.30 21.66
N ASP A 164 8.75 -12.53 20.70
CA ASP A 164 7.98 -11.98 19.60
C ASP A 164 7.92 -13.00 18.44
N ALA A 165 6.72 -13.49 18.13
CA ALA A 165 6.47 -14.36 16.99
C ALA A 165 6.25 -13.58 15.70
N GLY A 166 6.09 -12.26 15.79
CA GLY A 166 5.97 -11.35 14.65
C GLY A 166 4.60 -10.72 14.49
N TYR A 167 4.41 -10.13 13.33
CA TYR A 167 3.18 -9.45 12.94
C TYR A 167 2.43 -10.28 11.89
N PHE A 168 1.12 -10.19 11.92
CA PHE A 168 0.23 -10.97 11.05
C PHE A 168 -0.84 -10.05 10.48
N THR A 169 -1.29 -10.38 9.28
CA THR A 169 -2.43 -9.72 8.61
C THR A 169 -3.30 -10.77 7.94
N LEU A 170 -4.57 -10.43 7.72
CA LEU A 170 -5.50 -11.30 7.02
C LEU A 170 -5.44 -11.02 5.52
N VAL A 171 -5.08 -12.03 4.72
CA VAL A 171 -5.02 -11.98 3.26
C VAL A 171 -5.85 -13.12 2.70
N GLU A 172 -6.89 -12.80 1.93
CA GLU A 172 -7.78 -13.80 1.31
C GLU A 172 -8.35 -14.81 2.31
N GLY A 173 -8.69 -14.33 3.52
CA GLY A 173 -9.28 -15.18 4.57
C GLY A 173 -8.28 -16.02 5.36
N ALA A 174 -6.98 -15.87 5.14
CA ALA A 174 -5.95 -16.58 5.90
C ALA A 174 -4.93 -15.61 6.53
N TYR A 175 -4.43 -15.97 7.70
CA TYR A 175 -3.39 -15.19 8.37
C TYR A 175 -2.05 -15.35 7.69
N ARG A 176 -1.36 -14.23 7.46
CA ARG A 176 -0.05 -14.16 6.81
C ARG A 176 0.92 -13.40 7.69
N ARG A 177 2.14 -13.91 7.80
CA ARG A 177 3.17 -13.31 8.64
C ARG A 177 3.92 -12.20 7.91
N LEU A 178 4.24 -11.14 8.66
CA LEU A 178 5.07 -10.02 8.23
C LEU A 178 6.25 -9.86 9.21
N ASP A 179 7.44 -9.62 8.66
CA ASP A 179 8.62 -9.31 9.44
C ASP A 179 9.18 -7.94 9.03
N CYS A 180 9.11 -6.96 9.92
CA CYS A 180 9.56 -5.61 9.61
C CYS A 180 11.06 -5.52 9.30
N LYS A 181 11.89 -6.34 9.95
CA LYS A 181 13.33 -6.35 9.67
C LYS A 181 13.61 -6.92 8.29
N ALA A 182 12.93 -8.02 7.95
CA ALA A 182 13.02 -8.60 6.62
C ALA A 182 12.52 -7.66 5.53
N LEU A 183 11.49 -6.88 5.84
CA LEU A 183 10.96 -5.82 4.95
C LEU A 183 11.86 -4.57 4.89
N GLY A 184 12.99 -4.55 5.59
CA GLY A 184 13.88 -3.40 5.66
C GLY A 184 13.27 -2.17 6.33
N LEU A 185 12.28 -2.39 7.21
CA LEU A 185 11.60 -1.32 7.94
C LEU A 185 12.30 -1.04 9.27
N GLY A 186 12.38 0.24 9.64
CA GLY A 186 12.81 0.74 10.94
C GLY A 186 11.71 1.59 11.59
N PRO A 187 11.92 2.04 12.84
CA PRO A 187 10.93 2.83 13.60
C PRO A 187 10.46 4.09 12.88
N ASP A 188 11.33 4.70 12.10
CA ASP A 188 11.07 5.93 11.36
C ASP A 188 10.60 5.69 9.92
N SER A 189 10.53 4.44 9.48
CA SER A 189 9.98 4.09 8.17
C SER A 189 8.53 4.56 8.08
N PHE A 190 8.18 5.23 6.98
CA PHE A 190 6.87 5.84 6.76
C PHE A 190 6.43 6.80 7.89
N SER A 191 7.35 7.26 8.74
CA SER A 191 7.06 8.43 9.55
C SER A 191 6.61 9.52 8.61
N PRO A 192 5.51 10.26 8.91
CA PRO A 192 5.26 11.47 8.16
C PRO A 192 6.56 12.24 8.25
N PRO A 193 7.12 12.69 7.13
CA PRO A 193 8.26 13.60 7.22
C PRO A 193 7.90 14.63 8.28
N LEU A 194 8.86 14.99 9.14
CA LEU A 194 8.73 16.15 10.03
C LEU A 194 7.97 17.22 9.27
N PRO A 195 6.94 17.91 9.85
CA PRO A 195 6.00 18.76 9.13
C PRO A 195 6.76 19.43 8.00
N HIS A 196 6.44 19.04 6.78
CA HIS A 196 7.24 19.38 5.61
C HIS A 196 7.46 20.89 5.63
N PRO A 197 8.68 21.37 5.46
CA PRO A 197 8.82 22.74 5.02
C PRO A 197 8.12 22.79 3.67
N GLY A 198 6.82 23.02 3.62
CA GLY A 198 6.01 23.12 2.41
C GLY A 198 6.54 22.42 1.14
N PRO A 199 5.86 22.45 0.03
CA PRO A 199 6.37 21.86 -1.20
C PRO A 199 7.77 22.37 -1.51
N ILE A 200 8.73 21.49 -1.78
CA ILE A 200 10.08 21.90 -2.14
C ILE A 200 10.04 22.56 -3.52
N ARG A 201 10.69 23.72 -3.65
CA ARG A 201 10.80 24.39 -4.95
C ARG A 201 11.82 23.69 -5.83
N VAL A 202 11.37 23.20 -6.97
CA VAL A 202 12.21 22.58 -8.00
C VAL A 202 12.04 23.37 -9.29
N GLY A 203 13.15 23.75 -9.92
CA GLY A 203 13.10 24.47 -11.20
C GLY A 203 12.38 23.67 -12.29
N GLY A 204 11.53 24.33 -13.08
CA GLY A 204 10.69 23.68 -14.10
C GLY A 204 11.47 22.80 -15.08
N ASN A 205 12.69 23.16 -15.44
CA ASN A 205 13.54 22.35 -16.34
C ASN A 205 13.97 21.01 -15.70
N VAL A 206 14.25 20.99 -14.40
CA VAL A 206 14.63 19.78 -13.68
C VAL A 206 13.41 18.86 -13.55
N GLN A 207 12.24 19.43 -13.29
CA GLN A 207 11.01 18.67 -13.16
C GLN A 207 10.51 18.14 -14.51
N ALA A 208 10.72 18.89 -15.62
CA ALA A 208 10.37 18.43 -16.96
C ALA A 208 11.08 17.13 -17.36
N ALA A 209 12.31 16.92 -16.87
CA ALA A 209 13.07 15.68 -17.10
C ALA A 209 12.51 14.46 -16.36
N ARG A 210 11.55 14.64 -15.43
CA ARG A 210 10.96 13.58 -14.60
C ARG A 210 9.53 13.21 -15.03
N ILE A 211 9.07 13.69 -16.19
CA ILE A 211 7.73 13.36 -16.70
C ILE A 211 7.70 11.88 -17.14
N ILE A 212 6.75 11.12 -16.61
CA ILE A 212 6.45 9.74 -17.04
C ILE A 212 5.42 9.76 -18.15
N LYS A 213 4.35 10.55 -17.98
CA LYS A 213 3.27 10.68 -18.96
C LYS A 213 3.02 12.15 -19.27
N LYS A 214 3.10 12.52 -20.54
CA LYS A 214 2.82 13.86 -21.03
C LYS A 214 1.68 13.81 -22.05
N VAL A 215 0.63 14.58 -21.81
CA VAL A 215 -0.49 14.75 -22.74
C VAL A 215 -0.32 16.10 -23.43
N ALA A 216 -0.39 16.10 -24.77
CA ALA A 216 -0.32 17.33 -25.54
C ALA A 216 -1.62 18.16 -25.36
N PRO A 217 -1.52 19.49 -25.27
CA PRO A 217 -2.71 20.33 -25.20
C PRO A 217 -3.47 20.33 -26.54
N VAL A 218 -4.79 20.27 -26.44
CA VAL A 218 -5.66 20.43 -27.61
C VAL A 218 -5.73 21.93 -27.94
N TYR A 219 -5.30 22.30 -29.13
CA TYR A 219 -5.32 23.71 -29.55
C TYR A 219 -6.75 24.19 -29.75
N PRO A 220 -7.22 25.25 -29.05
CA PRO A 220 -8.58 25.76 -29.19
C PRO A 220 -8.85 26.31 -30.60
N LYS A 221 -10.01 25.98 -31.17
CA LYS A 221 -10.39 26.39 -32.55
C LYS A 221 -10.45 27.90 -32.68
N GLU A 222 -10.91 28.60 -31.66
CA GLU A 222 -11.00 30.06 -31.60
C GLU A 222 -9.61 30.68 -31.68
N ALA A 223 -8.65 30.17 -30.88
CA ALA A 223 -7.29 30.63 -30.90
C ALA A 223 -6.58 30.34 -32.25
N GLN A 224 -6.92 29.22 -32.92
CA GLN A 224 -6.41 28.93 -34.26
C GLN A 224 -6.92 29.91 -35.29
N LYS A 225 -8.23 30.26 -35.27
CA LYS A 225 -8.83 31.23 -36.18
C LYS A 225 -8.21 32.62 -36.03
N GLU A 226 -7.95 33.01 -34.81
CA GLU A 226 -7.34 34.34 -34.49
C GLU A 226 -5.81 34.30 -34.56
N ARG A 227 -5.21 33.19 -34.96
CA ARG A 227 -3.77 32.97 -35.06
C ARG A 227 -3.00 33.33 -33.77
N ILE A 228 -3.62 33.06 -32.61
CA ILE A 228 -3.05 33.31 -31.30
C ILE A 228 -2.13 32.13 -30.94
N SER A 229 -0.82 32.44 -30.82
CA SER A 229 0.21 31.53 -30.31
C SER A 229 0.86 32.11 -29.05
N GLY A 230 1.55 31.28 -28.29
CA GLY A 230 2.27 31.79 -27.12
C GLY A 230 2.49 30.69 -26.05
N THR A 231 2.98 31.13 -24.91
CA THR A 231 3.26 30.25 -23.77
C THR A 231 2.26 30.52 -22.66
N VAL A 232 1.66 29.45 -22.12
CA VAL A 232 0.90 29.50 -20.87
C VAL A 232 1.79 28.99 -19.76
N ARG A 233 2.04 29.83 -18.76
CA ARG A 233 2.82 29.49 -17.57
C ARG A 233 1.89 29.14 -16.44
N LEU A 234 2.11 27.98 -15.84
CA LEU A 234 1.30 27.41 -14.79
C LEU A 234 2.16 27.22 -13.53
N HIS A 235 1.60 27.57 -12.37
CA HIS A 235 2.09 27.14 -11.06
C HIS A 235 1.50 25.78 -10.75
N VAL A 236 2.32 24.85 -10.31
CA VAL A 236 1.94 23.45 -10.12
C VAL A 236 2.51 22.91 -8.83
N ILE A 237 1.67 22.26 -8.03
CA ILE A 237 2.10 21.41 -6.94
C ILE A 237 1.89 19.96 -7.35
N ILE A 238 2.99 19.20 -7.40
CA ILE A 238 3.00 17.78 -7.69
C ILE A 238 3.01 17.06 -6.34
N ASP A 239 2.13 16.06 -6.17
CA ASP A 239 2.03 15.28 -4.94
C ASP A 239 3.18 14.26 -4.79
N THR A 240 3.19 13.57 -3.67
CA THR A 240 4.19 12.55 -3.33
C THR A 240 4.12 11.31 -4.23
N GLU A 241 3.04 11.13 -4.99
CA GLU A 241 2.85 10.00 -5.93
C GLU A 241 3.19 10.40 -7.38
N GLY A 242 3.48 11.68 -7.62
CA GLY A 242 3.79 12.23 -8.95
C GLY A 242 2.57 12.74 -9.71
N GLY A 243 1.39 12.80 -9.08
CA GLY A 243 0.17 13.39 -9.63
C GLY A 243 0.14 14.91 -9.46
N ILE A 244 -0.79 15.58 -10.17
CA ILE A 244 -1.01 17.02 -10.04
C ILE A 244 -2.00 17.27 -8.91
N LYS A 245 -1.49 17.86 -7.80
CA LYS A 245 -2.29 18.22 -6.62
C LYS A 245 -2.97 19.59 -6.76
N GLN A 246 -2.21 20.58 -7.24
CA GLN A 246 -2.69 21.95 -7.44
C GLN A 246 -2.17 22.50 -8.75
N LEU A 247 -3.01 23.29 -9.44
CA LEU A 247 -2.71 23.82 -10.76
C LEU A 247 -3.36 25.19 -10.91
N GLU A 248 -2.54 26.24 -11.13
CA GLU A 248 -2.98 27.62 -11.27
C GLU A 248 -2.30 28.30 -12.45
N VAL A 249 -3.00 29.20 -13.14
CA VAL A 249 -2.45 29.98 -14.25
C VAL A 249 -1.71 31.19 -13.70
N ILE A 250 -0.40 31.30 -14.00
CA ILE A 250 0.40 32.49 -13.70
C ILE A 250 0.23 33.52 -14.82
N SER A 251 0.37 33.06 -16.07
CA SER A 251 0.28 33.95 -17.24
C SER A 251 -0.01 33.16 -18.52
N GLY A 252 -0.48 33.85 -19.55
CA GLY A 252 -0.78 33.29 -20.86
C GLY A 252 -2.06 33.89 -21.45
N HIS A 253 -2.26 33.70 -22.75
CA HIS A 253 -3.45 34.20 -23.42
C HIS A 253 -4.72 33.47 -22.94
N PRO A 254 -5.83 34.18 -22.62
CA PRO A 254 -7.06 33.55 -22.06
C PRO A 254 -7.59 32.37 -22.87
N LEU A 255 -7.59 32.47 -24.20
CA LEU A 255 -8.07 31.39 -25.09
C LEU A 255 -7.22 30.11 -25.03
N LEU A 256 -5.98 30.18 -24.52
CA LEU A 256 -5.07 29.03 -24.44
C LEU A 256 -5.03 28.41 -23.01
N GLN A 257 -5.47 29.15 -22.00
CA GLN A 257 -5.32 28.77 -20.59
C GLN A 257 -6.03 27.45 -20.28
N GLN A 258 -7.30 27.31 -20.69
CA GLN A 258 -8.08 26.12 -20.39
C GLN A 258 -7.46 24.86 -21.01
N ALA A 259 -7.04 24.94 -22.26
CA ALA A 259 -6.38 23.82 -22.95
C ALA A 259 -5.06 23.40 -22.30
N ALA A 260 -4.31 24.37 -21.75
CA ALA A 260 -3.09 24.09 -20.98
C ALA A 260 -3.42 23.38 -19.66
N LEU A 261 -4.42 23.86 -18.92
CA LEU A 261 -4.88 23.24 -17.68
C LEU A 261 -5.35 21.79 -17.88
N ASP A 262 -6.15 21.55 -18.91
CA ASP A 262 -6.72 20.23 -19.21
C ASP A 262 -5.64 19.21 -19.62
N ALA A 263 -4.61 19.66 -20.31
CA ALA A 263 -3.47 18.84 -20.66
C ALA A 263 -2.62 18.49 -19.43
N VAL A 264 -2.21 19.49 -18.65
CA VAL A 264 -1.30 19.32 -17.51
C VAL A 264 -1.94 18.51 -16.38
N ARG A 265 -3.24 18.58 -16.15
CA ARG A 265 -3.95 17.72 -15.17
C ARG A 265 -3.76 16.23 -15.42
N GLN A 266 -3.48 15.82 -16.64
CA GLN A 266 -3.28 14.43 -17.04
C GLN A 266 -1.82 14.00 -17.04
N TRP A 267 -0.91 14.91 -16.71
CA TRP A 267 0.51 14.58 -16.66
C TRP A 267 0.82 13.84 -15.37
N THR A 268 1.79 12.93 -15.46
CA THR A 268 2.32 12.21 -14.31
C THR A 268 3.83 12.30 -14.30
N TYR A 269 4.37 12.41 -13.11
CA TYR A 269 5.79 12.59 -12.86
C TYR A 269 6.35 11.45 -12.02
N GLN A 270 7.63 11.22 -12.13
CA GLN A 270 8.34 10.36 -11.19
C GLN A 270 8.34 11.03 -9.81
N PRO A 271 7.96 10.32 -8.73
CA PRO A 271 8.03 10.86 -7.37
C PRO A 271 9.37 11.45 -7.03
N THR A 272 9.36 12.64 -6.45
CA THR A 272 10.59 13.31 -6.01
C THR A 272 10.91 12.89 -4.60
N LEU A 273 12.14 12.42 -4.38
CA LEU A 273 12.60 11.96 -3.08
C LEU A 273 13.54 12.99 -2.45
N LEU A 274 13.29 13.33 -1.19
CA LEU A 274 14.19 14.08 -0.32
C LEU A 274 14.64 13.15 0.82
N ASN A 275 15.92 12.84 0.89
CA ASN A 275 16.47 11.88 1.84
C ASN A 275 15.76 10.52 1.83
N GLY A 276 15.35 10.06 0.64
CA GLY A 276 14.64 8.79 0.45
C GLY A 276 13.14 8.83 0.70
N ASN A 277 12.57 9.97 1.13
CA ASN A 277 11.13 10.14 1.36
C ASN A 277 10.50 10.92 0.21
N PRO A 278 9.32 10.48 -0.32
CA PRO A 278 8.58 11.23 -1.31
C PRO A 278 8.11 12.57 -0.75
N VAL A 279 8.31 13.65 -1.51
CA VAL A 279 7.92 15.01 -1.11
C VAL A 279 7.11 15.68 -2.19
N GLU A 280 6.24 16.61 -1.77
CA GLU A 280 5.53 17.48 -2.70
C GLU A 280 6.50 18.45 -3.37
N VAL A 281 6.26 18.75 -4.64
CA VAL A 281 7.10 19.67 -5.44
C VAL A 281 6.30 20.87 -5.88
N ASP A 282 6.79 22.05 -5.53
CA ASP A 282 6.35 23.36 -6.06
C ASP A 282 7.20 23.69 -7.29
N THR A 283 6.57 23.83 -8.44
CA THR A 283 7.26 24.11 -9.70
C THR A 283 6.43 24.98 -10.64
N THR A 284 7.06 25.46 -11.72
CA THR A 284 6.38 26.12 -12.82
C THR A 284 6.52 25.31 -14.10
N ILE A 285 5.44 25.24 -14.88
CA ILE A 285 5.37 24.53 -16.16
C ILE A 285 5.00 25.53 -17.25
N ASP A 286 5.77 25.53 -18.32
CA ASP A 286 5.49 26.30 -19.52
C ASP A 286 4.87 25.39 -20.60
N VAL A 287 3.63 25.66 -21.01
CA VAL A 287 2.93 25.01 -22.09
C VAL A 287 2.97 25.90 -23.33
N ILE A 288 3.64 25.45 -24.36
CA ILE A 288 3.88 26.23 -25.59
C ILE A 288 2.87 25.85 -26.68
N PHE A 289 2.19 26.84 -27.20
CA PHE A 289 1.27 26.70 -28.34
C PHE A 289 1.89 27.36 -29.58
N THR A 290 2.12 26.58 -30.62
CA THR A 290 2.63 27.04 -31.92
C THR A 290 1.67 26.65 -33.04
N LEU A 291 1.42 27.53 -33.96
CA LEU A 291 0.48 27.30 -35.08
C LEU A 291 0.98 26.29 -36.13
N ASN A 292 2.29 25.95 -36.06
CA ASN A 292 2.92 25.06 -37.06
C ASN A 292 3.12 23.62 -36.54
N ASN A 293 2.55 23.25 -35.40
CA ASN A 293 2.69 21.90 -34.86
C ASN A 293 1.41 21.10 -35.17
N PRO A 294 1.43 20.10 -36.12
CA PRO A 294 0.32 19.19 -36.27
C PRO A 294 0.11 18.43 -34.94
N PRO A 295 -1.14 18.12 -34.55
CA PRO A 295 -1.39 17.34 -33.35
C PRO A 295 -0.60 16.03 -33.43
N ALA A 296 0.13 15.70 -32.36
CA ALA A 296 0.78 14.39 -32.27
C ALA A 296 -0.28 13.30 -32.46
N PRO A 297 0.01 12.26 -33.26
CA PRO A 297 -0.91 11.15 -33.41
C PRO A 297 -1.14 10.53 -32.03
N ASN A 298 -2.42 10.36 -31.66
CA ASN A 298 -2.80 9.61 -30.48
C ASN A 298 -2.24 8.19 -30.62
N PRO A 299 -1.68 7.61 -29.52
CA PRO A 299 -1.24 6.24 -29.50
C PRO A 299 -2.41 5.26 -29.63
#